data_6bbb5ab0b95477e80a483b2aabac8ab6
#
_entry.id   6bbb5ab0b95477e80a483b2aabac8ab6
#
_cell.length_a   1.000
_cell.length_b   1.000
_cell.length_c   1.000
_cell.angle_alpha   90.00
_cell.angle_beta   90.00
_cell.angle_gamma   90.00
#
_symmetry.space_group_name_H-M   'P 1'
#
loop_
_entity.id
_entity.type
_entity.pdbx_description
1 polymer ?
#
loop_
_entity_poly.entity_id
_entity_poly.type
_entity_poly.pdbx_seq_one_letter_code
_entity_poly.pdbx_strand_id
1 'polypeptide(L)'
;MANCNVNTHERFADIQMLRYELKGFDALSLNQKLYIYCLAKATLMGRDITFDQQGKYNLRIRKTLEAIYRHYKGISGEAIENTETASDSTTQIETSSVCDSEEFKAFEVYLKRVWFASGIHHHYGCEKFKPGFSEEFFYQLMEEIAEDELPLKRGESKEDLLAQLVPVIFDPEVMPKRVNQTDGEDLVKTSACNFYENVTQAEVERFYARLKDASNPTPPSYGLNSKLTKRNNEMIELVWKEDGLYSEPIKEIVSWLLKAQKFAENEGQKHVIDLLVKFYRTGNLEDFDRYSIAWVQQHEGMVDFINGFIEVYGDPLGLKGTWEGIVEYKDLEATQRTQTISKNAQWFEDHSPVDPRFRKPEVKGVTANVICAAMLGGEEYPASAIGINLPNANWIRQEHGSKSVTIGNLTDAYNKAAQGNGFRDEFVIDEETVALMNQYADITDDLHTDLHECLGHGSGQLLPGTDPDALKAYGNTIEEARADLFGLYYVADHKLVELGLTPNDEAYKAQYYSYLMNGLLTQTIRIKEGDKIEEAHMRNRALIAWWTLEHAEGAVELVTEEVSYASAEDALKDAEGNIVTTRTYVK
;
A
#
# COMPACT_ATOMS: atom_id res chain seq x y z
N MET A 1 27.94 -24.67 -5.21
CA MET A 1 27.05 -23.92 -4.31
C MET A 1 25.89 -23.49 -5.18
N ALA A 2 24.72 -24.06 -4.97
CA ALA A 2 23.52 -23.71 -5.74
C ALA A 2 23.17 -22.26 -5.42
N ASN A 3 23.09 -21.42 -6.44
CA ASN A 3 22.48 -20.10 -6.35
C ASN A 3 21.05 -20.29 -5.83
N CYS A 4 20.85 -20.06 -4.54
CA CYS A 4 19.52 -19.92 -3.99
C CYS A 4 18.95 -18.64 -4.63
N ASN A 5 18.05 -18.81 -5.57
CA ASN A 5 17.35 -17.69 -6.22
C ASN A 5 16.62 -16.95 -5.10
N VAL A 6 17.13 -15.80 -4.71
CA VAL A 6 16.57 -14.93 -3.63
C VAL A 6 15.15 -14.46 -3.96
N ASN A 7 14.70 -14.67 -5.19
CA ASN A 7 13.41 -14.24 -5.75
C ASN A 7 12.35 -15.34 -5.83
N THR A 8 12.44 -16.43 -5.05
CA THR A 8 11.31 -17.36 -4.96
C THR A 8 10.19 -16.72 -4.15
N HIS A 9 9.28 -16.08 -4.85
CA HIS A 9 8.07 -15.51 -4.26
C HIS A 9 7.06 -16.61 -3.98
N GLU A 10 6.56 -16.66 -2.76
CA GLU A 10 5.45 -17.54 -2.44
C GLU A 10 4.18 -17.06 -3.15
N ARG A 11 3.46 -17.99 -3.78
CA ARG A 11 2.14 -17.73 -4.36
C ARG A 11 1.11 -18.57 -3.63
N PHE A 12 -0.01 -17.97 -3.28
CA PHE A 12 -1.17 -18.67 -2.75
C PHE A 12 -2.45 -17.94 -3.18
N ALA A 13 -3.45 -18.71 -3.62
CA ALA A 13 -4.65 -18.15 -4.23
C ALA A 13 -4.29 -17.14 -5.36
N ASP A 14 -4.79 -15.92 -5.27
CA ASP A 14 -4.57 -14.80 -6.20
C ASP A 14 -3.45 -13.84 -5.73
N ILE A 15 -2.66 -14.24 -4.73
CA ILE A 15 -1.63 -13.39 -4.11
C ILE A 15 -0.24 -13.93 -4.45
N GLN A 16 0.64 -13.02 -4.84
CA GLN A 16 2.08 -13.24 -4.94
C GLN A 16 2.80 -12.38 -3.91
N MET A 17 3.53 -13.03 -2.98
CA MET A 17 4.35 -12.33 -2.00
C MET A 17 5.61 -11.78 -2.67
N LEU A 18 5.83 -10.47 -2.58
CA LEU A 18 7.05 -9.83 -3.05
C LEU A 18 8.01 -9.59 -1.88
N ARG A 19 9.30 -9.81 -2.12
CA ARG A 19 10.34 -9.42 -1.17
C ARG A 19 11.05 -8.20 -1.70
N TYR A 20 11.13 -7.16 -0.90
CA TYR A 20 11.90 -5.97 -1.21
C TYR A 20 13.24 -5.97 -0.49
N GLU A 21 14.24 -5.38 -1.12
CA GLU A 21 15.59 -5.29 -0.60
C GLU A 21 15.78 -4.01 0.22
N LEU A 22 16.61 -4.08 1.24
CA LEU A 22 17.00 -2.92 2.04
C LEU A 22 18.32 -2.35 1.51
N LYS A 23 18.26 -1.65 0.37
CA LYS A 23 19.45 -1.05 -0.26
C LYS A 23 20.14 -0.08 0.69
N GLY A 24 21.46 -0.22 0.83
CA GLY A 24 22.24 0.68 1.69
C GLY A 24 22.11 0.43 3.20
N PHE A 25 21.28 -0.52 3.67
CA PHE A 25 21.09 -0.79 5.09
C PHE A 25 22.39 -1.14 5.82
N ASP A 26 23.29 -1.89 5.17
CA ASP A 26 24.58 -2.28 5.77
C ASP A 26 25.49 -1.10 6.07
N ALA A 27 25.37 -0.01 5.32
CA ALA A 27 26.13 1.23 5.51
C ALA A 27 25.62 2.08 6.68
N LEU A 28 24.42 1.83 7.19
CA LEU A 28 23.87 2.54 8.33
C LEU A 28 24.71 2.26 9.60
N SER A 29 24.85 3.26 10.45
CA SER A 29 25.47 3.11 11.76
C SER A 29 24.66 2.18 12.67
N LEU A 30 25.31 1.57 13.67
CA LEU A 30 24.61 0.74 14.66
C LEU A 30 23.47 1.49 15.34
N ASN A 31 23.66 2.79 15.64
CA ASN A 31 22.63 3.59 16.26
C ASN A 31 21.38 3.73 15.37
N GLN A 32 21.56 3.99 14.07
CA GLN A 32 20.46 4.05 13.10
C GLN A 32 19.76 2.69 12.97
N LYS A 33 20.50 1.57 12.91
CA LYS A 33 19.93 0.23 12.87
C LYS A 33 19.10 -0.08 14.12
N LEU A 34 19.57 0.32 15.32
CA LEU A 34 18.81 0.17 16.58
C LEU A 34 17.58 1.07 16.61
N TYR A 35 17.66 2.26 16.03
CA TYR A 35 16.53 3.16 15.87
C TYR A 35 15.44 2.51 14.99
N ILE A 36 15.81 2.04 13.79
CA ILE A 36 14.93 1.29 12.88
C ILE A 36 14.33 0.07 13.58
N TYR A 37 15.14 -0.72 14.29
CA TYR A 37 14.65 -1.89 15.01
C TYR A 37 13.56 -1.55 16.04
N CYS A 38 13.77 -0.52 16.85
CA CYS A 38 12.79 -0.12 17.87
C CYS A 38 11.50 0.43 17.24
N LEU A 39 11.61 1.21 16.16
CA LEU A 39 10.47 1.72 15.40
C LEU A 39 9.69 0.57 14.72
N ALA A 40 10.40 -0.40 14.13
CA ALA A 40 9.80 -1.59 13.52
C ALA A 40 9.05 -2.44 14.56
N LYS A 41 9.59 -2.56 15.79
CA LYS A 41 8.87 -3.22 16.89
C LYS A 41 7.62 -2.45 17.28
N ALA A 42 7.65 -1.12 17.34
CA ALA A 42 6.46 -0.30 17.58
C ALA A 42 5.40 -0.54 16.49
N THR A 43 5.83 -0.57 15.22
CA THR A 43 4.96 -0.87 14.07
C THR A 43 4.33 -2.26 14.17
N LEU A 44 5.06 -3.27 14.60
CA LEU A 44 4.55 -4.63 14.74
C LEU A 44 3.44 -4.74 15.80
N MET A 45 3.50 -3.93 16.88
CA MET A 45 2.52 -3.97 17.97
C MET A 45 1.12 -3.48 17.53
N GLY A 46 1.01 -2.70 16.47
CA GLY A 46 -0.27 -2.22 15.93
C GLY A 46 -1.07 -3.25 15.13
N ARG A 47 -0.48 -4.41 14.79
CA ARG A 47 -1.14 -5.43 13.98
C ARG A 47 -2.53 -5.83 14.47
N ASP A 48 -2.69 -6.04 15.77
CA ASP A 48 -3.98 -6.46 16.36
C ASP A 48 -5.04 -5.36 16.28
N ILE A 49 -4.64 -4.09 16.28
CA ILE A 49 -5.53 -2.94 16.04
C ILE A 49 -6.11 -3.02 14.64
N THR A 50 -5.27 -3.22 13.62
CA THR A 50 -5.71 -3.30 12.21
C THR A 50 -6.71 -4.45 12.00
N PHE A 51 -6.44 -5.63 12.56
CA PHE A 51 -7.38 -6.76 12.48
C PHE A 51 -8.75 -6.42 13.07
N ASP A 52 -8.81 -5.75 14.23
CA ASP A 52 -10.06 -5.37 14.86
C ASP A 52 -10.78 -4.25 14.10
N GLN A 53 -10.05 -3.25 13.57
CA GLN A 53 -10.64 -2.17 12.78
C GLN A 53 -11.27 -2.67 11.48
N GLN A 54 -10.63 -3.64 10.81
CA GLN A 54 -11.12 -4.20 9.55
C GLN A 54 -12.30 -5.15 9.70
N GLY A 55 -12.63 -5.59 10.92
CA GLY A 55 -13.82 -6.39 11.17
C GLY A 55 -13.91 -6.86 12.62
N LYS A 56 -15.09 -6.72 13.20
CA LYS A 56 -15.39 -7.01 14.62
C LYS A 56 -14.91 -8.37 15.10
N TYR A 57 -14.83 -9.37 14.20
CA TYR A 57 -14.48 -10.74 14.55
C TYR A 57 -13.10 -11.16 14.02
N ASN A 58 -12.47 -10.34 13.20
CA ASN A 58 -11.23 -10.71 12.49
C ASN A 58 -10.09 -11.13 13.43
N LEU A 59 -9.89 -10.41 14.53
CA LEU A 59 -8.85 -10.76 15.50
C LEU A 59 -9.11 -12.11 16.17
N ARG A 60 -10.38 -12.40 16.48
CA ARG A 60 -10.77 -13.69 17.06
C ARG A 60 -10.66 -14.83 16.05
N ILE A 61 -11.10 -14.60 14.82
CA ILE A 61 -10.95 -15.56 13.72
C ILE A 61 -9.47 -15.88 13.52
N ARG A 62 -8.61 -14.86 13.38
CA ARG A 62 -7.16 -15.08 13.24
C ARG A 62 -6.61 -15.94 14.36
N LYS A 63 -6.86 -15.59 15.62
CA LYS A 63 -6.34 -16.33 16.77
C LYS A 63 -6.83 -17.77 16.82
N THR A 64 -8.09 -18.03 16.43
CA THR A 64 -8.65 -19.38 16.33
C THR A 64 -7.97 -20.19 15.21
N LEU A 65 -7.82 -19.61 14.01
CA LEU A 65 -7.15 -20.27 12.89
C LEU A 65 -5.66 -20.53 13.20
N GLU A 66 -4.98 -19.60 13.90
CA GLU A 66 -3.60 -19.77 14.35
C GLU A 66 -3.47 -20.88 15.41
N ALA A 67 -4.42 -21.03 16.31
CA ALA A 67 -4.44 -22.14 17.29
C ALA A 67 -4.53 -23.49 16.58
N ILE A 68 -5.46 -23.63 15.64
CA ILE A 68 -5.57 -24.82 14.77
C ILE A 68 -4.24 -25.09 14.04
N TYR A 69 -3.73 -24.09 13.36
CA TYR A 69 -2.49 -24.22 12.56
C TYR A 69 -1.31 -24.66 13.41
N ARG A 70 -1.11 -24.05 14.60
CA ARG A 70 -0.03 -24.43 15.51
C ARG A 70 -0.18 -25.85 16.02
N HIS A 71 -1.39 -26.26 16.40
CA HIS A 71 -1.67 -27.60 16.88
C HIS A 71 -1.28 -28.66 15.84
N TYR A 72 -1.82 -28.57 14.63
CA TYR A 72 -1.60 -29.57 13.56
C TYR A 72 -0.20 -29.53 12.97
N LYS A 73 0.51 -28.40 13.00
CA LYS A 73 1.91 -28.28 12.55
C LYS A 73 2.92 -28.55 13.66
N GLY A 74 2.50 -28.85 14.89
CA GLY A 74 3.39 -29.13 16.01
C GLY A 74 4.24 -27.94 16.43
N ILE A 75 3.78 -26.71 16.26
CA ILE A 75 4.50 -25.48 16.61
C ILE A 75 4.15 -25.12 18.07
N SER A 76 5.09 -25.27 19.01
CA SER A 76 4.89 -24.85 20.40
C SER A 76 4.87 -23.33 20.54
N GLY A 77 3.98 -22.79 21.41
CA GLY A 77 3.83 -21.35 21.61
C GLY A 77 5.09 -20.64 22.14
N GLU A 78 6.02 -21.36 22.77
CA GLU A 78 7.29 -20.84 23.29
C GLU A 78 8.33 -20.53 22.18
N ALA A 79 8.16 -21.09 20.98
CA ALA A 79 9.12 -20.90 19.88
C ALA A 79 9.07 -19.49 19.24
N ILE A 80 8.07 -18.67 19.55
CA ILE A 80 7.89 -17.35 18.92
C ILE A 80 8.64 -16.24 19.69
N GLU A 81 8.92 -16.43 20.98
CA GLU A 81 9.62 -15.41 21.78
C GLU A 81 11.16 -15.52 21.77
N ASN A 82 11.74 -16.67 21.34
CA ASN A 82 13.19 -16.92 21.41
C ASN A 82 13.77 -17.43 20.09
N THR A 83 13.85 -16.58 19.08
CA THR A 83 14.56 -16.91 17.81
C THR A 83 16.08 -16.68 17.87
N GLU A 84 16.73 -16.70 19.03
CA GLU A 84 18.19 -16.54 19.13
C GLU A 84 18.97 -17.83 19.38
N THR A 85 18.33 -18.98 19.60
CA THR A 85 19.07 -20.26 19.74
C THR A 85 18.28 -21.43 19.17
N ALA A 86 18.30 -21.58 17.85
CA ALA A 86 17.93 -22.84 17.23
C ALA A 86 19.11 -23.81 17.32
N SER A 87 19.23 -24.56 18.40
CA SER A 87 20.04 -25.77 18.43
C SER A 87 19.20 -26.97 17.98
N ASP A 88 19.74 -27.67 17.00
CA ASP A 88 19.34 -28.95 16.45
C ASP A 88 18.74 -29.91 17.50
N SER A 89 17.41 -29.98 17.57
CA SER A 89 16.69 -31.11 18.14
C SER A 89 15.47 -31.40 17.24
N THR A 90 15.75 -32.18 16.20
CA THR A 90 14.73 -32.84 15.37
C THR A 90 13.97 -33.86 16.21
N THR A 91 12.95 -33.42 16.90
CA THR A 91 11.84 -34.30 17.28
C THR A 91 10.92 -34.35 16.06
N GLN A 92 11.01 -35.42 15.27
CA GLN A 92 10.04 -35.73 14.23
C GLN A 92 8.68 -35.98 14.94
N ILE A 93 7.83 -34.95 14.98
CA ILE A 93 6.41 -35.14 15.27
C ILE A 93 5.83 -35.77 14.00
N GLU A 94 5.21 -36.95 14.11
CA GLU A 94 4.44 -37.57 13.03
C GLU A 94 3.40 -36.54 12.59
N THR A 95 3.60 -35.97 11.39
CA THR A 95 2.61 -35.07 10.78
C THR A 95 1.31 -35.85 10.64
N SER A 96 0.26 -35.40 11.29
CA SER A 96 -1.07 -36.04 11.23
C SER A 96 -1.49 -36.18 9.75
N SER A 97 -2.08 -37.31 9.37
CA SER A 97 -2.61 -37.54 8.02
C SER A 97 -3.60 -36.45 7.56
N VAL A 98 -4.12 -35.68 8.49
CA VAL A 98 -4.99 -34.54 8.26
C VAL A 98 -4.24 -33.41 7.52
N CYS A 99 -2.96 -33.16 7.84
CA CYS A 99 -2.17 -32.10 7.19
C CYS A 99 -1.95 -32.32 5.68
N ASP A 100 -2.05 -33.57 5.21
CA ASP A 100 -1.86 -33.92 3.80
C ASP A 100 -3.18 -33.83 3.00
N SER A 101 -4.32 -33.64 3.67
CA SER A 101 -5.63 -33.54 3.02
C SER A 101 -5.78 -32.26 2.21
N GLU A 102 -6.57 -32.31 1.14
CA GLU A 102 -6.87 -31.13 0.32
C GLU A 102 -7.63 -30.06 1.10
N GLU A 103 -8.48 -30.46 2.06
CA GLU A 103 -9.20 -29.53 2.91
C GLU A 103 -8.25 -28.79 3.88
N PHE A 104 -7.21 -29.46 4.41
CA PHE A 104 -6.22 -28.77 5.24
C PHE A 104 -5.35 -27.81 4.43
N LYS A 105 -4.96 -28.17 3.21
CA LYS A 105 -4.27 -27.25 2.30
C LYS A 105 -5.13 -26.03 1.98
N ALA A 106 -6.43 -26.22 1.75
CA ALA A 106 -7.37 -25.11 1.55
C ALA A 106 -7.53 -24.24 2.83
N PHE A 107 -7.51 -24.86 4.01
CA PHE A 107 -7.46 -24.15 5.29
C PHE A 107 -6.21 -23.29 5.42
N GLU A 108 -5.03 -23.82 5.08
CA GLU A 108 -3.77 -23.05 5.07
C GLU A 108 -3.84 -21.86 4.12
N VAL A 109 -4.40 -22.02 2.93
CA VAL A 109 -4.59 -20.92 1.97
C VAL A 109 -5.52 -19.85 2.56
N TYR A 110 -6.63 -20.25 3.20
CA TYR A 110 -7.55 -19.32 3.83
C TYR A 110 -6.88 -18.55 4.98
N LEU A 111 -6.12 -19.24 5.84
CA LEU A 111 -5.36 -18.61 6.92
C LEU A 111 -4.33 -17.60 6.39
N LYS A 112 -3.60 -17.95 5.32
CA LYS A 112 -2.65 -17.03 4.66
C LYS A 112 -3.36 -15.80 4.09
N ARG A 113 -4.53 -15.96 3.48
CA ARG A 113 -5.36 -14.82 3.06
C ARG A 113 -5.77 -13.93 4.22
N VAL A 114 -6.21 -14.51 5.34
CA VAL A 114 -6.58 -13.78 6.57
C VAL A 114 -5.38 -13.03 7.15
N TRP A 115 -4.20 -13.63 7.18
CA TRP A 115 -2.98 -12.96 7.62
C TRP A 115 -2.62 -11.79 6.71
N PHE A 116 -2.62 -12.02 5.42
CA PHE A 116 -2.23 -11.02 4.43
C PHE A 116 -3.18 -9.82 4.42
N ALA A 117 -4.48 -10.08 4.40
CA ALA A 117 -5.50 -9.03 4.31
C ALA A 117 -5.88 -8.41 5.66
N SER A 118 -5.27 -8.82 6.78
CA SER A 118 -5.65 -8.43 8.14
C SER A 118 -7.13 -8.71 8.47
N GLY A 119 -7.71 -9.77 7.86
CA GLY A 119 -9.10 -10.15 8.06
C GLY A 119 -9.65 -11.05 6.98
N ILE A 120 -10.96 -11.29 7.03
CA ILE A 120 -11.68 -12.23 6.16
C ILE A 120 -12.12 -11.64 4.82
N HIS A 121 -11.72 -10.40 4.51
CA HIS A 121 -12.08 -9.71 3.29
C HIS A 121 -10.84 -9.42 2.44
N HIS A 122 -11.02 -9.42 1.13
CA HIS A 122 -9.95 -9.05 0.20
C HIS A 122 -9.46 -7.62 0.52
N HIS A 123 -8.14 -7.45 0.62
CA HIS A 123 -7.52 -6.20 1.04
C HIS A 123 -7.81 -5.02 0.09
N TYR A 124 -8.04 -5.31 -1.18
CA TYR A 124 -8.30 -4.32 -2.23
C TYR A 124 -9.78 -4.27 -2.64
N GLY A 125 -10.36 -5.42 -3.06
CA GLY A 125 -11.75 -5.50 -3.55
C GLY A 125 -12.81 -5.47 -2.46
N CYS A 126 -12.43 -5.64 -1.19
CA CYS A 126 -13.30 -5.64 -0.02
C CYS A 126 -14.32 -6.81 0.07
N GLU A 127 -14.35 -7.75 -0.88
CA GLU A 127 -15.22 -8.92 -0.84
C GLU A 127 -14.75 -9.92 0.22
N LYS A 128 -15.71 -10.65 0.78
CA LYS A 128 -15.41 -11.70 1.73
C LYS A 128 -14.81 -12.93 1.06
N PHE A 129 -13.75 -13.48 1.65
CA PHE A 129 -13.15 -14.73 1.20
C PHE A 129 -14.09 -15.91 1.41
N LYS A 130 -14.18 -16.79 0.43
CA LYS A 130 -14.82 -18.11 0.59
C LYS A 130 -13.78 -19.10 1.09
N PRO A 131 -14.04 -19.83 2.20
CA PRO A 131 -13.22 -20.96 2.58
C PRO A 131 -13.23 -22.03 1.48
N GLY A 132 -12.08 -22.63 1.19
CA GLY A 132 -11.97 -23.78 0.27
C GLY A 132 -12.13 -25.12 0.98
N PHE A 133 -12.52 -25.12 2.25
CA PHE A 133 -12.77 -26.29 3.11
C PHE A 133 -14.19 -26.20 3.67
N SER A 134 -14.72 -27.36 4.10
CA SER A 134 -16.08 -27.45 4.60
C SER A 134 -16.23 -26.98 6.04
N GLU A 135 -17.47 -26.62 6.41
CA GLU A 135 -17.83 -26.28 7.80
C GLU A 135 -17.64 -27.49 8.72
N GLU A 136 -17.99 -28.70 8.24
CA GLU A 136 -17.81 -29.96 8.95
C GLU A 136 -16.33 -30.23 9.24
N PHE A 137 -15.45 -29.99 8.29
CA PHE A 137 -14.01 -30.11 8.48
C PHE A 137 -13.49 -29.11 9.51
N PHE A 138 -14.00 -27.88 9.50
CA PHE A 138 -13.64 -26.89 10.50
C PHE A 138 -14.01 -27.32 11.93
N TYR A 139 -15.22 -27.90 12.11
CA TYR A 139 -15.62 -28.48 13.40
C TYR A 139 -14.69 -29.62 13.82
N GLN A 140 -14.33 -30.52 12.91
CA GLN A 140 -13.39 -31.62 13.19
C GLN A 140 -12.02 -31.08 13.66
N LEU A 141 -11.47 -30.07 12.99
CA LEU A 141 -10.22 -29.44 13.42
C LEU A 141 -10.33 -28.85 14.81
N MET A 142 -11.44 -28.24 15.15
CA MET A 142 -11.69 -27.62 16.44
C MET A 142 -11.86 -28.61 17.61
N GLU A 143 -12.27 -29.86 17.35
CA GLU A 143 -12.46 -30.85 18.40
C GLU A 143 -11.19 -31.09 19.23
N GLU A 144 -10.03 -31.13 18.58
CA GLU A 144 -8.72 -31.41 19.18
C GLU A 144 -8.08 -30.21 19.87
N ILE A 145 -8.56 -28.97 19.63
CA ILE A 145 -7.95 -27.76 20.21
C ILE A 145 -8.42 -27.57 21.66
N ALA A 146 -7.47 -27.38 22.56
CA ALA A 146 -7.77 -27.10 23.96
C ALA A 146 -8.38 -25.69 24.14
N GLU A 147 -9.27 -25.53 25.13
CA GLU A 147 -9.96 -24.25 25.36
C GLU A 147 -9.01 -23.11 25.75
N ASP A 148 -7.93 -23.40 26.44
CA ASP A 148 -6.92 -22.43 26.86
C ASP A 148 -6.05 -21.92 25.69
N GLU A 149 -6.04 -22.61 24.55
CA GLU A 149 -5.42 -22.15 23.32
C GLU A 149 -6.30 -21.21 22.49
N LEU A 150 -7.60 -21.15 22.80
CA LEU A 150 -8.60 -20.40 22.05
C LEU A 150 -8.81 -18.98 22.62
N PRO A 151 -9.19 -18.00 21.77
CA PRO A 151 -9.44 -16.62 22.21
C PRO A 151 -10.81 -16.49 22.90
N LEU A 152 -11.06 -17.30 23.92
CA LEU A 152 -12.30 -17.29 24.69
C LEU A 152 -12.38 -16.06 25.60
N LYS A 153 -13.56 -15.48 25.69
CA LYS A 153 -13.87 -14.47 26.70
C LYS A 153 -14.15 -15.14 28.04
N ARG A 154 -14.11 -14.37 29.13
CA ARG A 154 -14.40 -14.90 30.44
C ARG A 154 -15.80 -15.52 30.52
N GLY A 155 -15.87 -16.83 30.77
CA GLY A 155 -17.12 -17.59 30.88
C GLY A 155 -17.74 -17.99 29.54
N GLU A 156 -17.03 -17.87 28.45
CA GLU A 156 -17.43 -18.31 27.12
C GLU A 156 -16.89 -19.74 26.87
N SER A 157 -17.69 -20.59 26.29
CA SER A 157 -17.29 -21.94 25.89
C SER A 157 -16.77 -21.99 24.46
N LYS A 158 -16.17 -23.12 24.06
CA LYS A 158 -15.78 -23.39 22.67
C LYS A 158 -17.00 -23.36 21.73
N GLU A 159 -18.12 -23.88 22.17
CA GLU A 159 -19.39 -23.90 21.43
C GLU A 159 -19.91 -22.47 21.20
N ASP A 160 -19.81 -21.59 22.21
CA ASP A 160 -20.19 -20.17 22.08
C ASP A 160 -19.31 -19.46 21.05
N LEU A 161 -18.00 -19.74 21.07
CA LEU A 161 -17.06 -19.22 20.07
C LEU A 161 -17.42 -19.68 18.67
N LEU A 162 -17.65 -20.97 18.48
CA LEU A 162 -18.03 -21.55 17.18
C LEU A 162 -19.36 -21.00 16.68
N ALA A 163 -20.38 -20.92 17.51
CA ALA A 163 -21.67 -20.32 17.18
C ALA A 163 -21.54 -18.87 16.69
N GLN A 164 -20.54 -18.15 17.18
CA GLN A 164 -20.26 -16.78 16.73
C GLN A 164 -19.43 -16.71 15.46
N LEU A 165 -18.39 -17.54 15.30
CA LEU A 165 -17.43 -17.41 14.19
C LEU A 165 -17.84 -18.14 12.92
N VAL A 166 -18.50 -19.31 13.05
CA VAL A 166 -18.87 -20.14 11.90
C VAL A 166 -19.77 -19.40 10.89
N PRO A 167 -20.85 -18.70 11.29
CA PRO A 167 -21.64 -17.94 10.35
C PRO A 167 -20.84 -16.79 9.70
N VAL A 168 -19.92 -16.18 10.45
CA VAL A 168 -19.06 -15.09 9.91
C VAL A 168 -18.07 -15.63 8.89
N ILE A 169 -17.56 -16.85 9.05
CA ILE A 169 -16.59 -17.46 8.12
C ILE A 169 -17.29 -18.01 6.88
N PHE A 170 -18.37 -18.77 7.05
CA PHE A 170 -18.95 -19.61 6.01
C PHE A 170 -20.18 -19.03 5.31
N ASP A 171 -21.05 -18.25 6.01
CA ASP A 171 -22.24 -17.68 5.37
C ASP A 171 -21.87 -16.45 4.52
N PRO A 172 -22.03 -16.49 3.19
CA PRO A 172 -21.66 -15.39 2.30
C PRO A 172 -22.48 -14.11 2.52
N GLU A 173 -23.68 -14.22 3.13
CA GLU A 173 -24.56 -13.07 3.38
C GLU A 173 -24.21 -12.34 4.69
N VAL A 174 -23.44 -12.97 5.57
CA VAL A 174 -23.00 -12.37 6.82
C VAL A 174 -21.73 -11.56 6.59
N MET A 175 -21.79 -10.24 6.74
CA MET A 175 -20.66 -9.32 6.53
C MET A 175 -20.01 -9.49 5.14
N PRO A 176 -20.75 -9.33 4.03
CA PRO A 176 -20.28 -9.66 2.69
C PRO A 176 -19.14 -8.75 2.19
N LYS A 177 -19.08 -7.51 2.69
CA LYS A 177 -18.06 -6.53 2.29
C LYS A 177 -17.42 -5.86 3.49
N ARG A 178 -16.10 -5.64 3.45
CA ARG A 178 -15.39 -4.85 4.45
C ARG A 178 -15.84 -3.39 4.46
N VAL A 179 -15.83 -2.76 3.29
CA VAL A 179 -16.30 -1.40 3.07
C VAL A 179 -17.30 -1.42 1.91
N ASN A 180 -18.51 -0.97 2.16
CA ASN A 180 -19.53 -0.82 1.13
C ASN A 180 -19.71 0.67 0.81
N GLN A 181 -19.75 1.00 -0.48
CA GLN A 181 -19.97 2.37 -0.98
C GLN A 181 -21.12 2.43 -2.01
N THR A 182 -22.05 1.48 -1.94
CA THR A 182 -23.19 1.41 -2.84
C THR A 182 -24.18 2.54 -2.54
N ASP A 183 -24.48 3.34 -3.55
CA ASP A 183 -25.44 4.44 -3.44
C ASP A 183 -26.82 3.96 -2.98
N GLY A 184 -27.43 4.71 -2.05
CA GLY A 184 -28.78 4.44 -1.55
C GLY A 184 -28.86 3.43 -0.41
N GLU A 185 -27.74 2.84 0.00
CA GLU A 185 -27.64 1.97 1.19
C GLU A 185 -27.18 2.74 2.43
N ASP A 186 -27.43 2.19 3.61
CA ASP A 186 -26.80 2.66 4.85
C ASP A 186 -25.37 2.07 4.93
N LEU A 187 -24.40 2.85 4.50
CA LEU A 187 -23.00 2.41 4.37
C LEU A 187 -22.40 1.91 5.68
N VAL A 188 -22.86 2.45 6.82
CA VAL A 188 -22.41 2.03 8.16
C VAL A 188 -22.91 0.64 8.53
N LYS A 189 -24.17 0.33 8.17
CA LYS A 189 -24.76 -0.98 8.47
C LYS A 189 -24.32 -2.09 7.55
N THR A 190 -24.00 -1.75 6.31
CA THR A 190 -23.66 -2.72 5.27
C THR A 190 -22.16 -2.97 5.15
N SER A 191 -21.33 -2.22 5.90
CA SER A 191 -19.88 -2.44 5.98
C SER A 191 -19.52 -3.27 7.22
N ALA A 192 -18.59 -4.21 7.05
CA ALA A 192 -18.11 -5.07 8.12
C ALA A 192 -16.99 -4.44 8.99
N CYS A 193 -16.40 -3.33 8.53
CA CYS A 193 -15.38 -2.61 9.31
C CYS A 193 -15.92 -2.16 10.68
N ASN A 194 -15.05 -2.16 11.69
CA ASN A 194 -15.47 -2.05 13.10
C ASN A 194 -15.35 -0.64 13.70
N PHE A 195 -15.64 0.39 12.87
CA PHE A 195 -15.58 1.79 13.29
C PHE A 195 -16.85 2.30 13.97
N TYR A 196 -17.96 1.60 13.74
CA TYR A 196 -19.29 1.98 14.21
C TYR A 196 -20.00 0.81 14.87
N GLU A 197 -20.81 1.09 15.88
CA GLU A 197 -21.61 0.06 16.55
C GLU A 197 -22.96 0.60 17.03
N ASN A 198 -24.04 -0.08 16.68
CA ASN A 198 -25.42 0.28 17.05
C ASN A 198 -25.85 1.68 16.56
N VAL A 199 -25.32 2.14 15.45
CA VAL A 199 -25.61 3.44 14.84
C VAL A 199 -25.98 3.28 13.36
N THR A 200 -26.66 4.25 12.81
CA THR A 200 -26.93 4.38 11.37
C THR A 200 -26.03 5.45 10.77
N GLN A 201 -25.83 5.41 9.45
CA GLN A 201 -25.11 6.46 8.71
C GLN A 201 -25.63 7.86 9.06
N ALA A 202 -26.95 8.08 8.99
CA ALA A 202 -27.54 9.38 9.30
C ALA A 202 -27.31 9.86 10.73
N GLU A 203 -27.17 8.94 11.70
CA GLU A 203 -26.82 9.28 13.08
C GLU A 203 -25.36 9.71 13.19
N VAL A 204 -24.46 9.01 12.52
CA VAL A 204 -23.01 9.34 12.47
C VAL A 204 -22.82 10.72 11.85
N GLU A 205 -23.39 10.95 10.67
CA GLU A 205 -23.28 12.23 9.97
C GLU A 205 -23.79 13.40 10.82
N ARG A 206 -24.94 13.25 11.47
CA ARG A 206 -25.48 14.27 12.38
C ARG A 206 -24.60 14.49 13.61
N PHE A 207 -23.99 13.44 14.13
CA PHE A 207 -23.11 13.55 15.29
C PHE A 207 -21.88 14.39 14.96
N TYR A 208 -21.14 14.05 13.91
CA TYR A 208 -19.93 14.77 13.53
C TYR A 208 -20.21 16.17 12.94
N ALA A 209 -21.34 16.37 12.26
CA ALA A 209 -21.74 17.70 11.77
C ALA A 209 -21.88 18.72 12.90
N ARG A 210 -22.32 18.30 14.10
CA ARG A 210 -22.46 19.17 15.29
C ARG A 210 -21.12 19.61 15.90
N LEU A 211 -20.04 18.86 15.65
CA LEU A 211 -18.71 19.16 16.17
C LEU A 211 -17.96 20.15 15.27
N LYS A 212 -18.40 20.28 14.01
CA LYS A 212 -17.76 21.16 13.03
C LYS A 212 -18.12 22.62 13.33
N ASP A 213 -17.10 23.44 13.59
CA ASP A 213 -17.20 24.89 13.67
C ASP A 213 -16.60 25.51 12.40
N ALA A 214 -17.46 26.08 11.56
CA ALA A 214 -17.03 26.70 10.30
C ALA A 214 -16.14 27.96 10.51
N SER A 215 -16.11 28.51 11.72
CA SER A 215 -15.25 29.66 12.05
C SER A 215 -13.86 29.24 12.55
N ASN A 216 -13.65 27.96 12.84
CA ASN A 216 -12.34 27.45 13.25
C ASN A 216 -11.43 27.29 12.03
N PRO A 217 -10.32 28.05 11.91
CA PRO A 217 -9.38 27.92 10.80
C PRO A 217 -8.53 26.63 10.88
N THR A 218 -8.45 26.01 12.05
CA THR A 218 -7.62 24.82 12.32
C THR A 218 -8.47 23.68 12.91
N PRO A 219 -9.48 23.18 12.17
CA PRO A 219 -10.41 22.18 12.69
C PRO A 219 -9.69 20.82 12.86
N PRO A 220 -9.81 20.19 14.03
CA PRO A 220 -9.32 18.81 14.21
C PRO A 220 -10.06 17.84 13.28
N SER A 221 -9.41 16.74 12.93
CA SER A 221 -10.01 15.63 12.16
C SER A 221 -10.96 14.81 13.06
N TYR A 222 -12.12 15.37 13.37
CA TYR A 222 -13.09 14.77 14.30
C TYR A 222 -13.43 13.32 13.93
N GLY A 223 -13.28 12.41 14.90
CA GLY A 223 -13.56 11.00 14.75
C GLY A 223 -12.37 10.14 14.31
N LEU A 224 -11.25 10.74 13.92
CA LEU A 224 -10.09 10.04 13.33
C LEU A 224 -9.61 8.85 14.19
N ASN A 225 -9.52 9.01 15.51
CA ASN A 225 -8.99 8.03 16.44
C ASN A 225 -10.04 7.49 17.42
N SER A 226 -11.25 7.21 16.95
CA SER A 226 -12.32 6.70 17.82
C SER A 226 -13.28 5.76 17.08
N LYS A 227 -13.86 4.82 17.84
CA LYS A 227 -15.04 4.07 17.43
C LYS A 227 -16.28 4.78 17.96
N LEU A 228 -17.27 5.03 17.09
CA LEU A 228 -18.55 5.61 17.51
C LEU A 228 -19.58 4.52 17.81
N THR A 229 -20.14 4.54 19.00
CA THR A 229 -21.17 3.58 19.44
C THR A 229 -22.35 4.29 20.05
N LYS A 230 -23.51 3.63 20.05
CA LYS A 230 -24.70 4.10 20.76
C LYS A 230 -25.06 3.13 21.89
N ARG A 231 -25.10 3.65 23.15
CA ARG A 231 -25.49 2.91 24.34
C ARG A 231 -26.57 3.69 25.09
N ASN A 232 -27.63 3.03 25.50
CA ASN A 232 -28.75 3.69 26.20
C ASN A 232 -29.25 4.97 25.47
N ASN A 233 -29.28 4.93 24.17
CA ASN A 233 -29.68 6.07 23.29
C ASN A 233 -28.71 7.26 23.30
N GLU A 234 -27.52 7.15 23.89
CA GLU A 234 -26.47 8.17 23.86
C GLU A 234 -25.34 7.75 22.90
N MET A 235 -24.86 8.72 22.13
CA MET A 235 -23.71 8.57 21.24
C MET A 235 -22.42 8.70 22.04
N ILE A 236 -21.54 7.72 21.95
CA ILE A 236 -20.29 7.65 22.71
C ILE A 236 -19.14 7.37 21.75
N GLU A 237 -18.10 8.19 21.82
CA GLU A 237 -16.84 7.91 21.17
C GLU A 237 -15.94 7.09 22.11
N LEU A 238 -15.56 5.91 21.67
CA LEU A 238 -14.54 5.08 22.32
C LEU A 238 -13.19 5.43 21.71
N VAL A 239 -12.48 6.34 22.36
CA VAL A 239 -11.21 6.88 21.87
C VAL A 239 -10.11 5.82 21.97
N TRP A 240 -9.30 5.72 20.93
CA TRP A 240 -8.14 4.84 20.84
C TRP A 240 -6.94 5.52 21.48
N LYS A 241 -6.58 5.05 22.66
CA LYS A 241 -5.51 5.60 23.49
C LYS A 241 -5.05 4.63 24.56
N GLU A 242 -3.97 4.93 25.28
CA GLU A 242 -3.33 4.09 26.30
C GLU A 242 -4.31 3.55 27.36
N ASP A 243 -5.25 4.36 27.85
CA ASP A 243 -6.29 3.94 28.81
C ASP A 243 -7.69 3.94 28.20
N GLY A 244 -7.80 3.75 26.88
CA GLY A 244 -9.04 3.70 26.13
C GLY A 244 -9.23 2.38 25.39
N LEU A 245 -9.89 2.44 24.23
CA LEU A 245 -9.94 1.31 23.31
C LEU A 245 -8.53 1.07 22.74
N TYR A 246 -8.14 -0.18 22.54
CA TYR A 246 -6.79 -0.62 22.15
C TYR A 246 -5.67 -0.30 23.17
N SER A 247 -6.03 -0.21 24.47
CA SER A 247 -5.09 0.13 25.54
C SER A 247 -3.80 -0.70 25.51
N GLU A 248 -3.91 -2.04 25.43
CA GLU A 248 -2.73 -2.92 25.53
C GLU A 248 -1.78 -2.77 24.34
N PRO A 249 -2.21 -2.90 23.07
CA PRO A 249 -1.30 -2.67 21.96
C PRO A 249 -0.72 -1.25 21.91
N ILE A 250 -1.49 -0.23 22.30
CA ILE A 250 -0.99 1.16 22.36
C ILE A 250 0.10 1.31 23.44
N LYS A 251 -0.03 0.69 24.60
CA LYS A 251 1.03 0.67 25.64
C LYS A 251 2.33 0.06 25.11
N GLU A 252 2.23 -1.03 24.36
CA GLU A 252 3.40 -1.66 23.74
C GLU A 252 4.02 -0.74 22.67
N ILE A 253 3.21 -0.11 21.80
CA ILE A 253 3.68 0.88 20.83
C ILE A 253 4.44 2.00 21.56
N VAL A 254 3.85 2.60 22.58
CA VAL A 254 4.46 3.67 23.39
C VAL A 254 5.78 3.20 24.02
N SER A 255 5.81 1.98 24.57
CA SER A 255 7.02 1.41 25.16
C SER A 255 8.17 1.33 24.13
N TRP A 256 7.89 0.86 22.91
CA TRP A 256 8.88 0.77 21.86
C TRP A 256 9.28 2.14 21.27
N LEU A 257 8.35 3.09 21.15
CA LEU A 257 8.66 4.47 20.76
C LEU A 257 9.62 5.14 21.76
N LEU A 258 9.41 4.97 23.07
CA LEU A 258 10.30 5.48 24.10
C LEU A 258 11.69 4.79 24.10
N LYS A 259 11.77 3.54 23.65
CA LYS A 259 13.06 2.89 23.39
C LYS A 259 13.73 3.47 22.15
N ALA A 260 12.96 3.66 21.06
CA ALA A 260 13.45 4.27 19.83
C ALA A 260 14.03 5.67 20.06
N GLN A 261 13.40 6.49 20.90
CA GLN A 261 13.85 7.84 21.23
C GLN A 261 15.29 7.89 21.73
N LYS A 262 15.79 6.84 22.39
CA LYS A 262 17.17 6.75 22.88
C LYS A 262 18.19 6.68 21.75
N PHE A 263 17.77 6.25 20.57
CA PHE A 263 18.59 6.07 19.38
C PHE A 263 18.28 7.12 18.29
N ALA A 264 17.38 8.05 18.56
CA ALA A 264 17.07 9.16 17.65
C ALA A 264 18.33 9.96 17.32
N GLU A 265 18.47 10.36 16.07
CA GLU A 265 19.68 10.97 15.52
C GLU A 265 19.85 12.44 15.93
N ASN A 266 18.75 13.10 16.30
CA ASN A 266 18.73 14.52 16.69
C ASN A 266 17.57 14.84 17.64
N GLU A 267 17.58 16.04 18.21
CA GLU A 267 16.55 16.49 19.16
C GLU A 267 15.17 16.68 18.49
N GLY A 268 15.13 17.00 17.19
CA GLY A 268 13.87 17.11 16.43
C GLY A 268 13.14 15.78 16.37
N GLN A 269 13.83 14.69 16.05
CA GLN A 269 13.25 13.34 16.04
C GLN A 269 12.77 12.92 17.45
N LYS A 270 13.52 13.25 18.51
CA LYS A 270 13.07 13.00 19.90
C LYS A 270 11.78 13.75 20.21
N HIS A 271 11.69 15.00 19.79
CA HIS A 271 10.51 15.83 19.97
C HIS A 271 9.28 15.27 19.22
N VAL A 272 9.45 14.79 18.00
CA VAL A 272 8.39 14.13 17.22
C VAL A 272 7.86 12.91 17.99
N ILE A 273 8.76 12.06 18.53
CA ILE A 273 8.36 10.91 19.34
C ILE A 273 7.62 11.34 20.62
N ASP A 274 8.08 12.38 21.32
CA ASP A 274 7.40 12.88 22.53
C ASP A 274 5.95 13.30 22.24
N LEU A 275 5.73 14.00 21.13
CA LEU A 275 4.40 14.44 20.72
C LEU A 275 3.50 13.26 20.33
N LEU A 276 4.05 12.28 19.60
CA LEU A 276 3.31 11.07 19.25
C LEU A 276 2.93 10.24 20.50
N VAL A 277 3.87 10.05 21.42
CA VAL A 277 3.61 9.38 22.71
C VAL A 277 2.54 10.14 23.49
N LYS A 278 2.58 11.48 23.50
CA LYS A 278 1.55 12.29 24.12
C LYS A 278 0.18 12.04 23.50
N PHE A 279 0.09 12.04 22.16
CA PHE A 279 -1.15 11.70 21.45
C PHE A 279 -1.69 10.32 21.84
N TYR A 280 -0.88 9.29 21.84
CA TYR A 280 -1.31 7.94 22.22
C TYR A 280 -1.79 7.85 23.69
N ARG A 281 -1.26 8.68 24.58
CA ARG A 281 -1.69 8.76 25.98
C ARG A 281 -2.99 9.53 26.16
N THR A 282 -3.11 10.69 25.49
CA THR A 282 -4.27 11.57 25.66
C THR A 282 -5.44 11.21 24.77
N GLY A 283 -5.17 10.72 23.55
CA GLY A 283 -6.15 10.58 22.48
C GLY A 283 -6.67 11.91 21.93
N ASN A 284 -6.00 13.04 22.27
CA ASN A 284 -6.42 14.36 21.84
C ASN A 284 -5.95 14.65 20.42
N LEU A 285 -6.86 14.98 19.50
CA LEU A 285 -6.55 15.28 18.11
C LEU A 285 -5.68 16.52 17.93
N GLU A 286 -5.75 17.52 18.82
CA GLU A 286 -4.83 18.64 18.78
C GLU A 286 -3.37 18.21 19.08
N ASP A 287 -3.17 17.17 19.89
CA ASP A 287 -1.82 16.62 20.10
C ASP A 287 -1.34 15.87 18.85
N PHE A 288 -2.26 15.25 18.09
CA PHE A 288 -1.94 14.65 16.79
C PHE A 288 -1.58 15.71 15.75
N ASP A 289 -2.29 16.84 15.72
CA ASP A 289 -1.97 17.95 14.84
C ASP A 289 -0.55 18.51 15.16
N ARG A 290 -0.22 18.68 16.45
CA ARG A 290 1.13 19.10 16.88
C ARG A 290 2.21 18.12 16.47
N TYR A 291 1.95 16.82 16.62
CA TYR A 291 2.82 15.76 16.12
C TYR A 291 3.02 15.88 14.60
N SER A 292 1.94 16.01 13.85
CA SER A 292 1.97 16.12 12.39
C SER A 292 2.78 17.34 11.93
N ILE A 293 2.61 18.51 12.56
CA ILE A 293 3.38 19.73 12.28
C ILE A 293 4.87 19.53 12.57
N ALA A 294 5.21 18.98 13.74
CA ALA A 294 6.61 18.72 14.10
C ALA A 294 7.26 17.70 13.15
N TRP A 295 6.52 16.66 12.77
CA TRP A 295 7.00 15.66 11.82
C TRP A 295 7.26 16.26 10.42
N VAL A 296 6.34 17.10 9.91
CA VAL A 296 6.54 17.80 8.63
C VAL A 296 7.79 18.68 8.65
N GLN A 297 8.05 19.37 9.76
CA GLN A 297 9.19 20.28 9.90
C GLN A 297 10.53 19.56 10.15
N GLN A 298 10.48 18.28 10.56
CA GLN A 298 11.67 17.49 10.85
C GLN A 298 12.21 16.85 9.55
N HIS A 299 13.30 17.40 9.00
CA HIS A 299 13.92 16.90 7.76
C HIS A 299 15.32 16.29 7.97
N GLU A 300 15.90 16.50 9.16
CA GLU A 300 17.24 16.05 9.48
C GLU A 300 17.26 14.59 9.91
N GLY A 301 18.38 13.92 9.63
CA GLY A 301 18.57 12.50 9.95
C GLY A 301 18.38 11.61 8.74
N MET A 302 18.81 10.38 8.90
CA MET A 302 18.76 9.32 7.89
C MET A 302 17.48 8.51 7.96
N VAL A 303 16.97 8.30 9.19
CA VAL A 303 15.80 7.48 9.49
C VAL A 303 14.60 8.38 9.74
N ASP A 304 13.45 8.02 9.19
CA ASP A 304 12.16 8.63 9.48
C ASP A 304 11.09 7.55 9.70
N PHE A 305 9.92 7.94 10.17
CA PHE A 305 8.84 7.00 10.41
C PHE A 305 7.47 7.68 10.39
N ILE A 306 6.46 6.89 10.07
CA ILE A 306 5.04 7.22 10.18
C ILE A 306 4.44 6.23 11.16
N ASN A 307 3.58 6.68 12.06
CA ASN A 307 2.90 5.81 13.00
C ASN A 307 1.65 6.51 13.56
N GLY A 308 0.49 5.92 13.41
CA GLY A 308 -0.75 6.53 13.89
C GLY A 308 -2.02 5.98 13.26
N PHE A 309 -3.12 6.70 13.50
CA PHE A 309 -4.40 6.51 12.85
C PHE A 309 -4.52 7.58 11.76
N ILE A 310 -4.31 7.23 10.51
CA ILE A 310 -3.97 8.20 9.45
C ILE A 310 -4.91 8.13 8.27
N GLU A 311 -4.87 7.03 7.48
CA GLU A 311 -5.66 6.92 6.28
C GLU A 311 -7.10 6.51 6.57
N VAL A 312 -8.04 7.10 5.84
CA VAL A 312 -9.48 6.94 6.10
C VAL A 312 -10.22 6.09 5.07
N TYR A 313 -9.50 5.47 4.14
CA TYR A 313 -10.08 4.62 3.08
C TYR A 313 -10.79 3.38 3.63
N GLY A 314 -10.40 2.91 4.81
CA GLY A 314 -11.05 1.80 5.51
C GLY A 314 -12.42 2.13 6.11
N ASP A 315 -12.79 3.40 6.17
CA ASP A 315 -14.10 3.87 6.66
C ASP A 315 -15.01 4.26 5.50
N PRO A 316 -16.23 3.71 5.39
CA PRO A 316 -17.18 4.07 4.33
C PRO A 316 -17.58 5.56 4.34
N LEU A 317 -17.40 6.26 5.44
CA LEU A 317 -17.70 7.70 5.59
C LEU A 317 -16.44 8.59 5.54
N GLY A 318 -15.24 8.01 5.45
CA GLY A 318 -13.99 8.75 5.38
C GLY A 318 -13.66 9.59 6.62
N LEU A 319 -14.04 9.13 7.83
CA LEU A 319 -13.86 9.85 9.09
C LEU A 319 -12.86 9.16 10.04
N LYS A 320 -12.73 7.84 9.96
CA LYS A 320 -11.96 7.03 10.89
C LYS A 320 -10.64 6.64 10.29
N GLY A 321 -9.54 6.95 10.99
CA GLY A 321 -8.20 6.57 10.57
C GLY A 321 -7.92 5.09 10.84
N THR A 322 -7.49 4.36 9.83
CA THR A 322 -6.90 3.04 10.02
C THR A 322 -5.51 3.19 10.63
N TRP A 323 -5.16 2.29 11.54
CA TRP A 323 -3.82 2.29 12.12
C TRP A 323 -2.79 1.83 11.09
N GLU A 324 -1.71 2.57 10.99
CA GLU A 324 -0.59 2.27 10.10
C GLU A 324 0.75 2.67 10.70
N GLY A 325 1.80 2.09 10.17
CA GLY A 325 3.16 2.45 10.53
C GLY A 325 4.14 2.09 9.42
N ILE A 326 5.01 3.04 9.12
CA ILE A 326 6.10 2.88 8.17
C ILE A 326 7.38 3.26 8.89
N VAL A 327 8.43 2.46 8.73
CA VAL A 327 9.77 2.80 9.14
C VAL A 327 10.64 2.86 7.90
N GLU A 328 11.33 3.95 7.71
CA GLU A 328 12.03 4.25 6.48
C GLU A 328 13.39 4.89 6.73
N TYR A 329 14.25 4.81 5.74
CA TYR A 329 15.51 5.54 5.70
C TYR A 329 15.78 6.06 4.29
N LYS A 330 16.50 7.18 4.19
CA LYS A 330 16.78 7.84 2.91
C LYS A 330 17.58 6.93 1.99
N ASP A 331 17.12 6.78 0.74
CA ASP A 331 17.93 6.28 -0.35
C ASP A 331 18.83 7.44 -0.84
N LEU A 332 20.10 7.37 -0.49
CA LEU A 332 21.04 8.47 -0.78
C LEU A 332 21.31 8.63 -2.27
N GLU A 333 21.35 7.54 -3.02
CA GLU A 333 21.61 7.56 -4.45
C GLU A 333 20.41 8.15 -5.20
N ALA A 334 19.21 7.63 -4.95
CA ALA A 334 17.98 8.16 -5.53
C ALA A 334 17.71 9.60 -5.07
N THR A 335 17.96 9.94 -3.80
CA THR A 335 17.84 11.31 -3.30
C THR A 335 18.80 12.26 -4.03
N GLN A 336 20.02 11.85 -4.33
CA GLN A 336 20.96 12.66 -5.10
C GLN A 336 20.46 12.88 -6.54
N ARG A 337 19.83 11.87 -7.15
CA ARG A 337 19.21 11.95 -8.46
C ARG A 337 18.09 13.00 -8.48
N THR A 338 17.12 12.88 -7.56
CA THR A 338 16.01 13.85 -7.46
C THR A 338 16.46 15.26 -7.12
N GLN A 339 17.48 15.41 -6.27
CA GLN A 339 18.09 16.73 -5.98
C GLN A 339 18.75 17.35 -7.22
N THR A 340 19.37 16.53 -8.07
CA THR A 340 19.98 17.01 -9.34
C THR A 340 18.90 17.53 -10.29
N ILE A 341 17.78 16.81 -10.41
CA ILE A 341 16.61 17.23 -11.19
C ILE A 341 16.05 18.54 -10.61
N SER A 342 15.78 18.58 -9.32
CA SER A 342 15.19 19.73 -8.63
C SER A 342 16.05 21.00 -8.74
N LYS A 343 17.38 20.88 -8.62
CA LYS A 343 18.31 22.01 -8.82
C LYS A 343 18.28 22.59 -10.25
N ASN A 344 17.88 21.80 -11.22
CA ASN A 344 17.74 22.19 -12.61
C ASN A 344 16.28 22.50 -13.01
N ALA A 345 15.34 22.51 -12.08
CA ALA A 345 13.91 22.63 -12.35
C ALA A 345 13.56 23.88 -13.18
N GLN A 346 14.21 25.03 -12.91
CA GLN A 346 14.00 26.24 -13.71
C GLN A 346 14.46 26.05 -15.16
N TRP A 347 15.58 25.35 -15.38
CA TRP A 347 16.03 25.07 -16.74
C TRP A 347 15.01 24.23 -17.51
N PHE A 348 14.45 23.20 -16.89
CA PHE A 348 13.43 22.36 -17.48
C PHE A 348 12.14 23.14 -17.76
N GLU A 349 11.71 24.02 -16.85
CA GLU A 349 10.54 24.88 -17.04
C GLU A 349 10.72 25.81 -18.25
N ASP A 350 11.88 26.48 -18.34
CA ASP A 350 12.18 27.44 -19.39
C ASP A 350 12.31 26.81 -20.78
N HIS A 351 12.73 25.53 -20.85
CA HIS A 351 12.90 24.78 -22.10
C HIS A 351 11.71 23.87 -22.43
N SER A 352 10.67 23.86 -21.58
CA SER A 352 9.49 23.03 -21.86
C SER A 352 8.78 23.44 -23.15
N PRO A 353 8.12 22.50 -23.87
CA PRO A 353 7.37 22.80 -25.09
C PRO A 353 6.06 23.56 -24.83
N VAL A 354 5.76 23.83 -23.55
CA VAL A 354 4.53 24.50 -23.11
C VAL A 354 4.55 25.98 -23.52
N ASP A 355 3.40 26.53 -23.93
CA ASP A 355 3.24 27.95 -24.24
C ASP A 355 3.78 28.81 -23.06
N PRO A 356 4.63 29.82 -23.32
CA PRO A 356 5.27 30.65 -22.27
C PRO A 356 4.31 31.24 -21.25
N ARG A 357 3.03 31.47 -21.59
CA ARG A 357 2.02 31.97 -20.66
C ARG A 357 1.74 31.01 -19.50
N PHE A 358 1.95 29.73 -19.71
CA PHE A 358 1.71 28.68 -18.72
C PHE A 358 2.98 28.25 -17.98
N ARG A 359 4.15 28.79 -18.34
CA ARG A 359 5.40 28.52 -17.62
C ARG A 359 5.47 29.33 -16.35
N LYS A 360 5.99 28.73 -15.28
CA LYS A 360 6.27 29.46 -14.03
C LYS A 360 7.47 30.38 -14.21
N PRO A 361 7.35 31.67 -13.84
CA PRO A 361 8.50 32.58 -13.89
C PRO A 361 9.60 32.18 -12.90
N GLU A 362 9.24 31.52 -11.79
CA GLU A 362 10.15 31.01 -10.78
C GLU A 362 9.63 29.64 -10.30
N VAL A 363 10.41 28.60 -10.56
CA VAL A 363 10.13 27.23 -10.07
C VAL A 363 10.81 27.08 -8.71
N LYS A 364 10.00 26.88 -7.67
CA LYS A 364 10.51 26.38 -6.39
C LYS A 364 10.61 24.87 -6.51
N GLY A 365 11.86 24.37 -6.54
CA GLY A 365 12.10 22.94 -6.72
C GLY A 365 11.36 22.11 -5.65
N VAL A 366 10.62 21.12 -6.11
CA VAL A 366 10.03 20.11 -5.25
C VAL A 366 11.12 19.10 -4.93
N THR A 367 11.43 18.92 -3.66
CA THR A 367 12.34 17.85 -3.22
C THR A 367 11.49 16.61 -2.98
N ALA A 368 11.46 15.70 -3.93
CA ALA A 368 10.99 14.33 -3.68
C ALA A 368 12.07 13.59 -2.89
N ASN A 369 11.72 13.08 -1.72
CA ASN A 369 12.60 12.22 -0.95
C ASN A 369 12.32 10.77 -1.35
N VAL A 370 13.30 10.12 -1.96
CA VAL A 370 13.23 8.67 -2.19
C VAL A 370 13.74 7.97 -0.94
N ILE A 371 12.94 7.02 -0.46
CA ILE A 371 13.24 6.27 0.76
C ILE A 371 13.24 4.76 0.50
N CYS A 372 13.93 4.03 1.37
CA CYS A 372 13.79 2.59 1.52
C CYS A 372 12.87 2.32 2.72
N ALA A 373 11.74 1.68 2.49
CA ALA A 373 10.92 1.15 3.58
C ALA A 373 11.64 -0.03 4.23
N ALA A 374 11.90 0.07 5.53
CA ALA A 374 12.47 -1.00 6.35
C ALA A 374 11.39 -1.86 7.02
N MET A 375 10.22 -1.28 7.29
CA MET A 375 9.07 -1.96 7.87
C MET A 375 7.79 -1.28 7.42
N LEU A 376 6.81 -2.08 7.03
CA LEU A 376 5.44 -1.68 6.71
C LEU A 376 4.50 -2.40 7.67
N GLY A 377 3.48 -1.73 8.17
CA GLY A 377 2.51 -2.33 9.08
C GLY A 377 1.16 -1.65 9.04
N GLY A 378 0.15 -2.35 9.52
CA GLY A 378 -1.22 -1.85 9.48
C GLY A 378 -1.78 -1.80 8.07
N GLU A 379 -2.39 -0.70 7.70
CA GLU A 379 -2.99 -0.49 6.36
C GLU A 379 -1.95 -0.59 5.24
N GLU A 380 -0.72 -0.18 5.49
CA GLU A 380 0.36 -0.20 4.51
C GLU A 380 0.89 -1.60 4.18
N TYR A 381 0.58 -2.62 4.99
CA TYR A 381 1.17 -3.94 4.81
C TYR A 381 0.70 -4.67 3.55
N PRO A 382 -0.62 -4.84 3.28
CA PRO A 382 -1.06 -5.67 2.14
C PRO A 382 -1.07 -4.94 0.81
N ALA A 383 -1.19 -3.61 0.81
CA ALA A 383 -1.33 -2.79 -0.38
C ALA A 383 -0.61 -1.46 -0.19
N SER A 384 0.71 -1.52 -0.03
CA SER A 384 1.54 -0.34 0.19
C SER A 384 1.43 0.66 -0.94
N ALA A 385 1.28 1.92 -0.60
CA ALA A 385 1.44 3.02 -1.55
C ALA A 385 2.89 3.07 -2.05
N ILE A 386 3.08 3.43 -3.31
CA ILE A 386 4.41 3.69 -3.89
C ILE A 386 4.90 5.08 -3.46
N GLY A 387 3.96 6.01 -3.26
CA GLY A 387 4.23 7.36 -2.83
C GLY A 387 3.27 7.78 -1.71
N ILE A 388 3.73 8.61 -0.80
CA ILE A 388 2.98 9.10 0.35
C ILE A 388 3.14 10.61 0.45
N ASN A 389 2.02 11.31 0.71
CA ASN A 389 2.03 12.74 0.94
C ASN A 389 1.21 13.08 2.19
N LEU A 390 1.85 13.32 3.30
CA LEU A 390 1.24 13.55 4.61
C LEU A 390 1.65 14.90 5.21
N PRO A 391 0.84 15.45 6.14
CA PRO A 391 -0.39 14.95 6.73
C PRO A 391 -1.62 15.17 5.85
N ASN A 392 -2.74 14.49 6.16
CA ASN A 392 -4.00 14.62 5.42
C ASN A 392 -4.80 15.89 5.80
N ALA A 393 -4.49 16.54 6.92
CA ALA A 393 -5.16 17.75 7.36
C ALA A 393 -4.85 18.95 6.45
N ASN A 394 -5.82 19.43 5.68
CA ASN A 394 -5.63 20.50 4.69
C ASN A 394 -5.05 21.78 5.28
N TRP A 395 -5.49 22.20 6.47
CA TRP A 395 -4.97 23.41 7.09
C TRP A 395 -3.48 23.29 7.47
N ILE A 396 -3.02 22.09 7.89
CA ILE A 396 -1.59 21.84 8.17
C ILE A 396 -0.80 21.93 6.87
N ARG A 397 -1.31 21.32 5.78
CA ARG A 397 -0.67 21.42 4.46
C ARG A 397 -0.50 22.86 4.00
N GLN A 398 -1.54 23.69 4.20
CA GLN A 398 -1.52 25.10 3.78
C GLN A 398 -0.57 25.96 4.62
N GLU A 399 -0.52 25.77 5.93
CA GLU A 399 0.24 26.62 6.84
C GLU A 399 1.67 26.12 7.11
N HIS A 400 1.85 24.79 7.11
CA HIS A 400 3.12 24.14 7.52
C HIS A 400 3.75 23.29 6.43
N GLY A 401 3.05 23.02 5.34
CA GLY A 401 3.50 22.16 4.25
C GLY A 401 3.17 20.69 4.44
N SER A 402 3.77 19.86 3.60
CA SER A 402 3.65 18.41 3.63
C SER A 402 4.99 17.74 3.32
N LYS A 403 5.15 16.48 3.73
CA LYS A 403 6.24 15.62 3.27
C LYS A 403 5.70 14.67 2.20
N SER A 404 6.37 14.69 1.04
CA SER A 404 6.20 13.68 0.00
C SER A 404 7.39 12.74 0.01
N VAL A 405 7.14 11.45 -0.01
CA VAL A 405 8.17 10.41 -0.11
C VAL A 405 7.76 9.40 -1.17
N THR A 406 8.75 8.93 -1.94
CA THR A 406 8.60 7.80 -2.86
C THR A 406 9.30 6.59 -2.27
N ILE A 407 8.63 5.44 -2.23
CA ILE A 407 9.16 4.21 -1.64
C ILE A 407 9.90 3.41 -2.73
N GLY A 408 11.16 3.75 -2.97
CA GLY A 408 11.94 3.23 -4.09
C GLY A 408 12.14 1.73 -4.08
N ASN A 409 12.39 1.12 -2.93
CA ASN A 409 12.58 -0.34 -2.85
C ASN A 409 11.31 -1.15 -3.08
N LEU A 410 10.13 -0.58 -2.91
CA LEU A 410 8.88 -1.23 -3.33
C LEU A 410 8.72 -1.17 -4.85
N THR A 411 8.97 -0.02 -5.47
CA THR A 411 8.99 0.10 -6.92
C THR A 411 9.96 -0.89 -7.56
N ASP A 412 11.17 -1.00 -7.01
CA ASP A 412 12.15 -2.01 -7.42
C ASP A 412 11.62 -3.45 -7.32
N ALA A 413 10.92 -3.77 -6.22
CA ALA A 413 10.37 -5.11 -6.03
C ALA A 413 9.29 -5.43 -7.07
N TYR A 414 8.43 -4.47 -7.41
CA TYR A 414 7.44 -4.62 -8.47
C TYR A 414 8.11 -4.78 -9.84
N ASN A 415 9.12 -3.96 -10.15
CA ASN A 415 9.85 -4.04 -11.41
C ASN A 415 10.57 -5.38 -11.57
N LYS A 416 11.26 -5.85 -10.51
CA LYS A 416 11.90 -7.18 -10.48
C LYS A 416 10.89 -8.33 -10.62
N ALA A 417 9.72 -8.23 -10.00
CA ALA A 417 8.66 -9.23 -10.14
C ALA A 417 8.05 -9.25 -11.55
N ALA A 418 8.05 -8.13 -12.24
CA ALA A 418 7.61 -8.02 -13.63
C ALA A 418 8.66 -8.57 -14.62
N GLN A 419 9.94 -8.57 -14.26
CA GLN A 419 10.99 -9.17 -15.08
C GLN A 419 10.82 -10.69 -15.16
N GLY A 420 10.81 -11.22 -16.38
CA GLY A 420 10.66 -12.66 -16.61
C GLY A 420 9.25 -13.21 -16.33
N ASN A 421 8.25 -12.36 -16.16
CA ASN A 421 6.85 -12.77 -16.04
C ASN A 421 6.17 -13.12 -17.39
N GLY A 422 6.92 -13.01 -18.49
CA GLY A 422 6.45 -13.29 -19.84
C GLY A 422 5.83 -12.09 -20.58
N PHE A 423 5.57 -10.97 -19.92
CA PHE A 423 4.96 -9.81 -20.59
C PHE A 423 5.82 -9.23 -21.70
N ARG A 424 7.14 -9.12 -21.50
CA ARG A 424 8.03 -8.63 -22.56
C ARG A 424 8.09 -9.61 -23.72
N ASP A 425 8.11 -10.91 -23.45
CA ASP A 425 8.11 -11.95 -24.48
C ASP A 425 6.77 -12.02 -25.22
N GLU A 426 5.68 -11.64 -24.56
CA GLU A 426 4.33 -11.67 -25.13
C GLU A 426 3.96 -10.40 -25.90
N PHE A 427 4.35 -9.22 -25.41
CA PHE A 427 3.87 -7.93 -25.93
C PHE A 427 4.94 -7.10 -26.65
N VAL A 428 6.20 -7.55 -26.69
CA VAL A 428 7.31 -6.91 -27.43
C VAL A 428 7.65 -7.71 -28.67
N ILE A 429 7.77 -7.02 -29.81
CA ILE A 429 7.82 -7.66 -31.13
C ILE A 429 9.11 -8.44 -31.41
N ASP A 430 10.25 -8.03 -30.87
CA ASP A 430 11.55 -8.62 -31.16
C ASP A 430 12.52 -8.66 -29.97
N GLU A 431 13.53 -9.53 -30.11
CA GLU A 431 14.56 -9.74 -29.07
C GLU A 431 15.45 -8.50 -28.86
N GLU A 432 15.65 -7.66 -29.87
CA GLU A 432 16.46 -6.44 -29.78
C GLU A 432 15.77 -5.43 -28.85
N THR A 433 14.48 -5.24 -29.02
CA THR A 433 13.66 -4.38 -28.16
C THR A 433 13.58 -4.92 -26.74
N VAL A 434 13.42 -6.25 -26.56
CA VAL A 434 13.48 -6.90 -25.24
C VAL A 434 14.83 -6.65 -24.58
N ALA A 435 15.95 -6.79 -25.32
CA ALA A 435 17.29 -6.54 -24.79
C ALA A 435 17.47 -5.06 -24.37
N LEU A 436 16.99 -4.12 -25.18
CA LEU A 436 16.99 -2.69 -24.88
C LEU A 436 16.21 -2.39 -23.57
N MET A 437 15.00 -2.94 -23.45
CA MET A 437 14.19 -2.77 -22.25
C MET A 437 14.84 -3.42 -21.03
N ASN A 438 15.44 -4.59 -21.16
CA ASN A 438 16.17 -5.24 -20.07
C ASN A 438 17.39 -4.42 -19.61
N GLN A 439 18.01 -3.68 -20.50
CA GLN A 439 19.18 -2.87 -20.19
C GLN A 439 18.83 -1.54 -19.51
N TYR A 440 17.74 -0.88 -19.91
CA TYR A 440 17.50 0.52 -19.55
C TYR A 440 16.18 0.77 -18.82
N ALA A 441 15.22 -0.18 -18.81
CA ALA A 441 13.90 0.09 -18.27
C ALA A 441 13.95 0.55 -16.80
N ASP A 442 14.76 -0.10 -15.96
CA ASP A 442 14.81 0.22 -14.53
C ASP A 442 15.25 1.68 -14.29
N ILE A 443 16.35 2.11 -14.96
CA ILE A 443 16.84 3.49 -14.79
C ILE A 443 15.91 4.53 -15.41
N THR A 444 15.27 4.20 -16.54
CA THR A 444 14.38 5.15 -17.22
C THR A 444 13.01 5.24 -16.57
N ASP A 445 12.54 4.18 -15.95
CA ASP A 445 11.31 4.18 -15.16
C ASP A 445 11.46 5.01 -13.87
N ASP A 446 12.58 4.81 -13.17
CA ASP A 446 12.97 5.65 -12.03
C ASP A 446 13.03 7.13 -12.42
N LEU A 447 13.70 7.45 -13.53
CA LEU A 447 13.82 8.82 -14.02
C LEU A 447 12.49 9.41 -14.47
N HIS A 448 11.64 8.64 -15.13
CA HIS A 448 10.30 9.09 -15.52
C HIS A 448 9.49 9.45 -14.27
N THR A 449 9.53 8.60 -13.24
CA THR A 449 8.87 8.86 -11.96
C THR A 449 9.43 10.11 -11.28
N ASP A 450 10.76 10.25 -11.20
CA ASP A 450 11.40 11.42 -10.60
C ASP A 450 11.07 12.74 -11.36
N LEU A 451 11.02 12.69 -12.68
CA LEU A 451 10.66 13.83 -13.54
C LEU A 451 9.17 14.16 -13.42
N HIS A 452 8.30 13.15 -13.34
CA HIS A 452 6.87 13.29 -13.09
C HIS A 452 6.61 14.03 -11.77
N GLU A 453 7.22 13.58 -10.68
CA GLU A 453 7.03 14.16 -9.35
C GLU A 453 7.70 15.54 -9.20
N CYS A 454 8.99 15.63 -9.57
CA CYS A 454 9.77 16.85 -9.33
C CYS A 454 9.45 17.98 -10.31
N LEU A 455 9.17 17.66 -11.56
CA LEU A 455 8.93 18.63 -12.63
C LEU A 455 7.48 18.63 -13.09
N GLY A 456 6.89 17.45 -13.32
CA GLY A 456 5.53 17.33 -13.77
C GLY A 456 4.59 18.11 -12.86
N HIS A 457 4.39 17.67 -11.64
CA HIS A 457 3.54 18.38 -10.66
C HIS A 457 4.14 19.73 -10.21
N GLY A 458 5.45 19.85 -10.25
CA GLY A 458 6.15 21.10 -9.87
C GLY A 458 6.07 22.24 -10.87
N SER A 459 5.80 21.98 -12.15
CA SER A 459 5.85 22.91 -13.27
C SER A 459 4.51 23.61 -13.55
N GLY A 460 4.57 24.58 -14.47
CA GLY A 460 3.39 25.24 -15.03
C GLY A 460 2.63 26.14 -14.06
N GLN A 461 1.78 26.98 -14.60
CA GLN A 461 0.86 27.86 -13.85
C GLN A 461 -0.47 27.99 -14.56
N LEU A 462 -1.53 28.20 -13.80
CA LEU A 462 -2.84 28.60 -14.33
C LEU A 462 -2.81 30.09 -14.71
N LEU A 463 -3.55 30.45 -15.75
CA LEU A 463 -3.76 31.87 -16.07
C LEU A 463 -4.60 32.54 -14.97
N PRO A 464 -4.37 33.83 -14.69
CA PRO A 464 -5.13 34.56 -13.71
C PRO A 464 -6.64 34.46 -13.97
N GLY A 465 -7.41 34.11 -12.94
CA GLY A 465 -8.86 33.95 -13.03
C GLY A 465 -9.34 32.59 -13.52
N THR A 466 -8.45 31.63 -13.80
CA THR A 466 -8.84 30.26 -14.09
C THR A 466 -9.27 29.56 -12.80
N ASP A 467 -10.43 28.95 -12.82
CA ASP A 467 -10.93 28.10 -11.74
C ASP A 467 -10.13 26.78 -11.73
N PRO A 468 -9.38 26.45 -10.66
CA PRO A 468 -8.63 25.20 -10.57
C PRO A 468 -9.49 23.94 -10.71
N ASP A 469 -10.76 24.03 -10.29
CA ASP A 469 -11.71 22.91 -10.29
C ASP A 469 -12.57 22.86 -11.56
N ALA A 470 -12.27 23.67 -12.59
CA ALA A 470 -13.06 23.77 -13.82
C ALA A 470 -13.24 22.42 -14.55
N LEU A 471 -12.23 21.54 -14.47
CA LEU A 471 -12.26 20.21 -15.10
C LEU A 471 -13.02 19.15 -14.30
N LYS A 472 -13.45 19.47 -13.07
CA LYS A 472 -14.24 18.58 -12.19
C LYS A 472 -13.62 17.16 -12.10
N ALA A 473 -14.40 16.14 -12.40
CA ALA A 473 -13.97 14.72 -12.35
C ALA A 473 -12.80 14.37 -13.29
N TYR A 474 -12.49 15.22 -14.28
CA TYR A 474 -11.36 15.00 -15.18
C TYR A 474 -10.08 15.71 -14.72
N GLY A 475 -10.15 16.56 -13.69
CA GLY A 475 -9.03 17.36 -13.22
C GLY A 475 -7.81 16.52 -12.90
N ASN A 476 -7.97 15.49 -12.09
CA ASN A 476 -6.86 14.59 -11.73
C ASN A 476 -6.28 13.86 -12.96
N THR A 477 -7.12 13.33 -13.85
CA THR A 477 -6.62 12.65 -15.07
C THR A 477 -5.77 13.58 -15.94
N ILE A 478 -6.16 14.83 -16.08
CA ILE A 478 -5.42 15.81 -16.90
C ILE A 478 -4.14 16.26 -16.20
N GLU A 479 -4.17 16.42 -14.87
CA GLU A 479 -2.96 16.75 -14.10
C GLU A 479 -1.92 15.62 -14.18
N GLU A 480 -2.34 14.36 -14.02
CA GLU A 480 -1.48 13.20 -14.19
C GLU A 480 -0.94 13.09 -15.62
N ALA A 481 -1.79 13.37 -16.64
CA ALA A 481 -1.35 13.39 -18.02
C ALA A 481 -0.30 14.49 -18.28
N ARG A 482 -0.45 15.65 -17.65
CA ARG A 482 0.51 16.75 -17.73
C ARG A 482 1.86 16.35 -17.10
N ALA A 483 1.81 15.74 -15.94
CA ALA A 483 3.00 15.29 -15.21
C ALA A 483 3.74 14.17 -15.97
N ASP A 484 3.01 13.16 -16.47
CA ASP A 484 3.58 12.09 -17.31
C ASP A 484 4.19 12.64 -18.62
N LEU A 485 3.53 13.58 -19.29
CA LEU A 485 4.06 14.19 -20.50
C LEU A 485 5.36 14.96 -20.25
N PHE A 486 5.49 15.63 -19.11
CA PHE A 486 6.78 16.24 -18.71
C PHE A 486 7.86 15.18 -18.54
N GLY A 487 7.57 14.11 -17.81
CA GLY A 487 8.49 12.99 -17.63
C GLY A 487 8.91 12.36 -18.96
N LEU A 488 7.95 12.04 -19.82
CA LEU A 488 8.21 11.43 -21.15
C LEU A 488 8.97 12.37 -22.09
N TYR A 489 8.68 13.66 -22.07
CA TYR A 489 9.39 14.63 -22.89
C TYR A 489 10.87 14.72 -22.49
N TYR A 490 11.14 14.85 -21.20
CA TYR A 490 12.50 15.06 -20.72
C TYR A 490 13.32 13.78 -20.56
N VAL A 491 12.71 12.60 -20.42
CA VAL A 491 13.49 11.35 -20.39
C VAL A 491 14.28 11.13 -21.68
N ALA A 492 13.85 11.74 -22.79
CA ALA A 492 14.53 11.72 -24.09
C ALA A 492 15.48 12.93 -24.31
N ASP A 493 15.57 13.86 -23.38
CA ASP A 493 16.39 15.07 -23.56
C ASP A 493 17.86 14.80 -23.21
N HIS A 494 18.77 15.24 -24.07
CA HIS A 494 20.22 15.15 -23.87
C HIS A 494 20.69 15.76 -22.55
N LYS A 495 19.92 16.68 -21.99
CA LYS A 495 20.20 17.29 -20.67
C LYS A 495 20.37 16.26 -19.57
N LEU A 496 19.67 15.15 -19.63
CA LEU A 496 19.82 14.08 -18.62
C LEU A 496 21.18 13.37 -18.75
N VAL A 497 21.72 13.24 -19.97
CA VAL A 497 23.09 12.73 -20.20
C VAL A 497 24.12 13.72 -19.66
N GLU A 498 23.96 15.03 -19.93
CA GLU A 498 24.84 16.08 -19.37
C GLU A 498 24.85 16.10 -17.85
N LEU A 499 23.71 15.83 -17.21
CA LEU A 499 23.56 15.75 -15.76
C LEU A 499 24.05 14.42 -15.17
N GLY A 500 24.43 13.45 -16.01
CA GLY A 500 24.85 12.10 -15.59
C GLY A 500 23.70 11.25 -15.06
N LEU A 501 22.44 11.56 -15.42
CA LEU A 501 21.24 10.87 -14.97
C LEU A 501 20.86 9.69 -15.88
N THR A 502 21.24 9.75 -17.17
CA THR A 502 21.13 8.62 -18.09
C THR A 502 22.50 8.29 -18.70
N PRO A 503 22.75 7.04 -19.12
CA PRO A 503 24.03 6.65 -19.68
C PRO A 503 24.25 7.15 -21.12
N ASN A 504 23.18 7.39 -21.89
CA ASN A 504 23.24 7.79 -23.31
C ASN A 504 21.86 8.29 -23.80
N ASP A 505 21.83 8.76 -25.06
CA ASP A 505 20.66 9.32 -25.73
C ASP A 505 19.68 8.25 -26.28
N GLU A 506 19.93 6.97 -26.08
CA GLU A 506 19.08 5.88 -26.57
C GLU A 506 18.23 5.24 -25.46
N ALA A 507 18.60 5.46 -24.20
CA ALA A 507 17.97 4.81 -23.05
C ALA A 507 16.46 5.10 -22.95
N TYR A 508 16.01 6.30 -23.31
CA TYR A 508 14.61 6.73 -23.28
C TYR A 508 13.67 5.81 -24.05
N LYS A 509 14.17 5.12 -25.10
CA LYS A 509 13.36 4.21 -25.92
C LYS A 509 12.76 3.08 -25.06
N ALA A 510 13.50 2.61 -24.05
CA ALA A 510 12.99 1.62 -23.12
C ALA A 510 11.75 2.12 -22.37
N GLN A 511 11.75 3.39 -21.93
CA GLN A 511 10.60 4.00 -21.27
C GLN A 511 9.42 4.17 -22.22
N TYR A 512 9.66 4.59 -23.45
CA TYR A 512 8.59 4.74 -24.43
C TYR A 512 7.91 3.41 -24.75
N TYR A 513 8.68 2.33 -24.95
CA TYR A 513 8.11 1.00 -25.12
C TYR A 513 7.31 0.55 -23.89
N SER A 514 7.87 0.70 -22.68
CA SER A 514 7.19 0.34 -21.44
C SER A 514 5.89 1.12 -21.27
N TYR A 515 5.91 2.43 -21.51
CA TYR A 515 4.75 3.29 -21.34
C TYR A 515 3.63 2.98 -22.35
N LEU A 516 3.99 2.85 -23.63
CA LEU A 516 3.03 2.56 -24.70
C LEU A 516 2.46 1.14 -24.58
N MET A 517 3.30 0.15 -24.30
CA MET A 517 2.86 -1.22 -24.03
C MET A 517 1.86 -1.27 -22.86
N ASN A 518 2.13 -0.53 -21.78
CA ASN A 518 1.23 -0.46 -20.64
C ASN A 518 -0.08 0.26 -21.03
N GLY A 519 0.00 1.42 -21.65
CA GLY A 519 -1.17 2.25 -21.98
C GLY A 519 -2.09 1.63 -23.02
N LEU A 520 -1.54 0.90 -24.00
CA LEU A 520 -2.31 0.29 -25.09
C LEU A 520 -2.78 -1.14 -24.78
N LEU A 521 -1.99 -1.93 -24.04
CA LEU A 521 -2.21 -3.37 -23.89
C LEU A 521 -2.30 -3.82 -22.43
N THR A 522 -1.18 -3.76 -21.67
CA THR A 522 -1.06 -4.55 -20.44
C THR A 522 -1.90 -4.05 -19.26
N GLN A 523 -2.20 -2.76 -19.17
CA GLN A 523 -3.06 -2.25 -18.09
C GLN A 523 -4.51 -2.73 -18.21
N THR A 524 -4.99 -3.07 -19.42
CA THR A 524 -6.37 -3.49 -19.66
C THR A 524 -6.70 -4.85 -19.06
N ILE A 525 -5.71 -5.69 -18.79
CA ILE A 525 -5.91 -6.98 -18.09
C ILE A 525 -6.57 -6.84 -16.71
N ARG A 526 -6.50 -5.65 -16.10
CA ARG A 526 -7.11 -5.33 -14.80
C ARG A 526 -8.55 -4.83 -14.92
N ILE A 527 -9.02 -4.60 -16.15
CA ILE A 527 -10.35 -4.05 -16.43
C ILE A 527 -11.21 -5.17 -16.98
N LYS A 528 -12.35 -5.39 -16.34
CA LYS A 528 -13.33 -6.35 -16.83
C LYS A 528 -13.88 -5.87 -18.18
N GLU A 529 -14.06 -6.79 -19.11
CA GLU A 529 -14.57 -6.47 -20.44
C GLU A 529 -15.93 -5.76 -20.36
N GLY A 530 -16.02 -4.61 -21.03
CA GLY A 530 -17.18 -3.72 -21.00
C GLY A 530 -17.16 -2.64 -19.91
N ASP A 531 -16.25 -2.72 -18.94
CA ASP A 531 -16.09 -1.71 -17.92
C ASP A 531 -15.25 -0.51 -18.41
N LYS A 532 -15.37 0.62 -17.73
CA LYS A 532 -14.60 1.84 -18.03
C LYS A 532 -13.34 1.89 -17.17
N ILE A 533 -12.30 2.49 -17.73
CA ILE A 533 -11.12 2.85 -16.94
C ILE A 533 -11.50 4.04 -16.05
N GLU A 534 -11.51 3.86 -14.73
CA GLU A 534 -11.93 4.88 -13.76
C GLU A 534 -10.76 5.54 -13.06
N GLU A 535 -9.66 4.81 -12.84
CA GLU A 535 -8.48 5.28 -12.13
C GLU A 535 -7.70 6.32 -12.97
N ALA A 536 -7.26 7.43 -12.34
CA ALA A 536 -6.70 8.59 -13.02
C ALA A 536 -5.41 8.30 -13.80
N HIS A 537 -4.48 7.53 -13.21
CA HIS A 537 -3.21 7.17 -13.86
C HIS A 537 -3.41 6.19 -15.02
N MET A 538 -4.36 5.26 -14.92
CA MET A 538 -4.70 4.38 -16.05
C MET A 538 -5.36 5.16 -17.19
N ARG A 539 -6.22 6.14 -16.85
CA ARG A 539 -6.87 7.01 -17.84
C ARG A 539 -5.85 7.89 -18.57
N ASN A 540 -4.97 8.54 -17.83
CA ASN A 540 -3.95 9.40 -18.42
C ASN A 540 -3.04 8.59 -19.35
N ARG A 541 -2.61 7.42 -18.90
CA ARG A 541 -1.73 6.53 -19.66
C ARG A 541 -2.39 6.05 -20.95
N ALA A 542 -3.66 5.65 -20.86
CA ALA A 542 -4.45 5.33 -22.04
C ALA A 542 -4.60 6.53 -22.99
N LEU A 543 -4.91 7.72 -22.46
CA LEU A 543 -5.06 8.95 -23.23
C LEU A 543 -3.80 9.26 -24.04
N ILE A 544 -2.63 9.28 -23.40
CA ILE A 544 -1.35 9.58 -24.04
C ILE A 544 -1.00 8.50 -25.07
N ALA A 545 -1.11 7.23 -24.70
CA ALA A 545 -0.74 6.12 -25.56
C ALA A 545 -1.63 6.02 -26.81
N TRP A 546 -2.93 6.14 -26.67
CA TRP A 546 -3.86 6.15 -27.82
C TRP A 546 -3.70 7.39 -28.69
N TRP A 547 -3.51 8.57 -28.10
CA TRP A 547 -3.23 9.77 -28.86
C TRP A 547 -1.93 9.63 -29.67
N THR A 548 -0.88 9.06 -29.08
CA THR A 548 0.39 8.80 -29.77
C THR A 548 0.21 7.82 -30.90
N LEU A 549 -0.50 6.71 -30.71
CA LEU A 549 -0.80 5.73 -31.75
C LEU A 549 -1.52 6.38 -32.97
N GLU A 550 -2.46 7.29 -32.71
CA GLU A 550 -3.24 7.96 -33.76
C GLU A 550 -2.46 9.06 -34.50
N HIS A 551 -1.49 9.71 -33.87
CA HIS A 551 -0.87 10.94 -34.38
C HIS A 551 0.63 10.83 -34.65
N ALA A 552 1.27 9.71 -34.34
CA ALA A 552 2.71 9.52 -34.54
C ALA A 552 3.08 9.16 -36.00
N GLU A 553 2.17 9.29 -36.95
CA GLU A 553 2.40 9.10 -38.40
C GLU A 553 3.08 7.76 -38.74
N GLY A 554 2.76 6.70 -38.01
CA GLY A 554 3.33 5.36 -38.19
C GLY A 554 4.65 5.13 -37.44
N ALA A 555 5.09 6.07 -36.58
CA ALA A 555 6.20 5.83 -35.67
C ALA A 555 5.83 4.93 -34.49
N VAL A 556 4.52 4.73 -34.21
CA VAL A 556 3.98 3.77 -33.28
C VAL A 556 2.87 3.00 -33.96
N GLU A 557 2.93 1.69 -33.90
CA GLU A 557 1.95 0.79 -34.52
C GLU A 557 1.56 -0.33 -33.57
N LEU A 558 0.31 -0.80 -33.68
CA LEU A 558 -0.11 -2.08 -33.13
C LEU A 558 -0.03 -3.12 -34.23
N VAL A 559 0.84 -4.09 -34.06
CA VAL A 559 1.07 -5.17 -35.04
C VAL A 559 0.52 -6.47 -34.49
N THR A 560 -0.37 -7.13 -35.25
CA THR A 560 -0.90 -8.44 -34.90
C THR A 560 -0.30 -9.52 -35.80
N GLU A 561 0.32 -10.52 -35.19
CA GLU A 561 0.99 -11.63 -35.89
C GLU A 561 0.38 -12.98 -35.49
N GLU A 562 0.45 -13.96 -36.40
CA GLU A 562 0.10 -15.33 -36.12
C GLU A 562 1.18 -15.98 -35.26
N VAL A 563 0.76 -16.69 -34.20
CA VAL A 563 1.65 -17.43 -33.30
C VAL A 563 1.64 -18.91 -33.65
N SER A 564 2.83 -19.47 -33.78
CA SER A 564 3.02 -20.92 -33.94
C SER A 564 3.73 -21.50 -32.72
N TYR A 565 3.26 -22.64 -32.24
CA TYR A 565 3.84 -23.33 -31.09
C TYR A 565 4.55 -24.61 -31.54
N ALA A 566 5.64 -24.97 -30.87
CA ALA A 566 6.39 -26.18 -31.14
C ALA A 566 5.58 -27.45 -30.86
N SER A 567 4.70 -27.41 -29.85
CA SER A 567 3.77 -28.48 -29.52
C SER A 567 2.44 -27.93 -28.99
N ALA A 568 1.42 -28.77 -28.92
CA ALA A 568 0.12 -28.41 -28.31
C ALA A 568 0.21 -28.21 -26.80
N GLU A 569 1.25 -28.76 -26.16
CA GLU A 569 1.51 -28.61 -24.72
C GLU A 569 2.13 -27.24 -24.40
N ASP A 570 2.89 -26.67 -25.36
CA ASP A 570 3.51 -25.35 -25.25
C ASP A 570 2.55 -24.22 -25.65
N ALA A 571 1.38 -24.56 -26.22
CA ALA A 571 0.44 -23.57 -26.72
C ALA A 571 -0.21 -22.79 -25.57
N LEU A 572 -0.15 -21.46 -25.63
CA LEU A 572 -0.89 -20.59 -24.74
C LEU A 572 -2.39 -20.74 -24.96
N LYS A 573 -3.15 -20.67 -23.87
CA LYS A 573 -4.60 -20.77 -23.89
C LYS A 573 -5.21 -19.52 -23.30
N ASP A 574 -6.30 -19.07 -23.91
CA ASP A 574 -7.13 -18.00 -23.36
C ASP A 574 -7.92 -18.46 -22.11
N ALA A 575 -8.70 -17.57 -21.52
CA ALA A 575 -9.51 -17.85 -20.34
C ALA A 575 -10.57 -18.95 -20.56
N GLU A 576 -10.99 -19.16 -21.80
CA GLU A 576 -11.94 -20.19 -22.23
C GLU A 576 -11.25 -21.52 -22.60
N GLY A 577 -9.91 -21.57 -22.60
CA GLY A 577 -9.11 -22.75 -22.90
C GLY A 577 -8.81 -22.98 -24.39
N ASN A 578 -9.10 -21.99 -25.26
CA ASN A 578 -8.76 -22.05 -26.69
C ASN A 578 -7.28 -21.70 -26.87
N ILE A 579 -6.64 -22.27 -27.90
CA ILE A 579 -5.27 -21.94 -28.25
C ILE A 579 -5.25 -20.52 -28.80
N VAL A 580 -4.36 -19.67 -28.24
CA VAL A 580 -4.09 -18.32 -28.72
C VAL A 580 -3.35 -18.42 -30.05
N THR A 581 -3.96 -17.98 -31.13
CA THR A 581 -3.41 -18.08 -32.50
C THR A 581 -2.80 -16.78 -33.02
N THR A 582 -3.04 -15.67 -32.32
CA THR A 582 -2.51 -14.35 -32.69
C THR A 582 -2.05 -13.60 -31.45
N ARG A 583 -1.03 -12.76 -31.61
CA ARG A 583 -0.56 -11.82 -30.59
C ARG A 583 -0.48 -10.42 -31.16
N THR A 584 -0.74 -9.42 -30.31
CA THR A 584 -0.64 -8.00 -30.66
C THR A 584 0.51 -7.36 -29.90
N TYR A 585 1.37 -6.67 -30.61
CA TYR A 585 2.57 -6.00 -30.09
C TYR A 585 2.50 -4.50 -30.34
N VAL A 586 3.21 -3.74 -29.51
CA VAL A 586 3.55 -2.36 -29.81
C VAL A 586 4.88 -2.34 -30.55
N LYS A 587 4.92 -1.65 -31.68
CA LYS A 587 6.09 -1.45 -32.50
C LYS A 587 6.40 0.03 -32.62
#